data_21e41c6f44da9151a453f963b82b5ad5
#
_entry.id   21e41c6f44da9151a453f963b82b5ad5
#
_cell.length_a   1.000
_cell.length_b   1.000
_cell.length_c   1.000
_cell.angle_alpha   90.00
_cell.angle_beta   90.00
_cell.angle_gamma   90.00
#
_symmetry.space_group_name_H-M   'P 1'
#
loop_
_entity.id
_entity.type
_entity.pdbx_description
1 polymer ?
#
loop_
_entity_poly.entity_id
_entity_poly.type
_entity_poly.pdbx_seq_one_letter_code
_entity_poly.pdbx_strand_id
1 'polypeptide(L)'
;MIPIIDLSSPDALRQIEDAYTTVGFAVFTNGLDKEQQNDMDCWFDEMQYFFDLDLKTKMEYPYEGDTNLGYSVVGDENVDPTAPKDLKESFNYNDTRMGDHLWPHDMPKFKSTALRSIEIADDLTIRILGMFDTILGSGTTLVDAHQEPFNTTRVIHYPSIFELDDELEDRQMRIGEHSDYGTITLLWQINDVPGLEVQDLNGDWHPVPYAPNSVIKHW
;
A
#
# COMPACT_ATOMS: atom_id res chain seq x y z
N MET A 1 18.33 10.62 -1.10
CA MET A 1 17.49 10.32 -2.31
C MET A 1 17.09 8.85 -2.22
N ILE A 2 15.81 8.53 -2.44
CA ILE A 2 15.30 7.14 -2.41
C ILE A 2 15.79 6.39 -3.64
N PRO A 3 16.48 5.24 -3.50
CA PRO A 3 16.99 4.49 -4.63
C PRO A 3 15.89 3.73 -5.37
N ILE A 4 16.02 3.63 -6.69
CA ILE A 4 15.21 2.74 -7.54
C ILE A 4 16.06 1.51 -7.84
N ILE A 5 15.56 0.33 -7.48
CA ILE A 5 16.29 -0.94 -7.55
C ILE A 5 15.54 -1.90 -8.47
N ASP A 6 16.22 -2.40 -9.49
CA ASP A 6 15.71 -3.46 -10.36
C ASP A 6 15.91 -4.82 -9.68
N LEU A 7 14.82 -5.49 -9.29
CA LEU A 7 14.87 -6.80 -8.63
C LEU A 7 15.37 -7.94 -9.53
N SER A 8 15.47 -7.72 -10.83
CA SER A 8 16.08 -8.66 -11.78
C SER A 8 17.59 -8.47 -11.95
N SER A 9 18.15 -7.39 -11.40
CA SER A 9 19.57 -7.06 -11.50
C SER A 9 20.43 -8.04 -10.68
N PRO A 10 21.58 -8.50 -11.18
CA PRO A 10 22.54 -9.27 -10.40
C PRO A 10 23.09 -8.53 -9.17
N ASP A 11 23.02 -7.19 -9.18
CA ASP A 11 23.45 -6.31 -8.08
C ASP A 11 22.32 -6.00 -7.07
N ALA A 12 21.11 -6.55 -7.24
CA ALA A 12 19.94 -6.20 -6.44
C ALA A 12 20.19 -6.35 -4.93
N LEU A 13 20.77 -7.47 -4.50
CA LEU A 13 21.05 -7.73 -3.07
C LEU A 13 21.95 -6.65 -2.45
N ARG A 14 23.02 -6.26 -3.12
CA ARG A 14 23.91 -5.20 -2.64
C ARG A 14 23.21 -3.85 -2.58
N GLN A 15 22.42 -3.52 -3.62
CA GLN A 15 21.67 -2.26 -3.64
C GLN A 15 20.61 -2.19 -2.54
N ILE A 16 19.95 -3.33 -2.24
CA ILE A 16 19.00 -3.46 -1.12
C ILE A 16 19.74 -3.24 0.20
N GLU A 17 20.87 -3.91 0.44
CA GLU A 17 21.67 -3.73 1.65
C GLU A 17 22.07 -2.25 1.84
N ASP A 18 22.60 -1.62 0.79
CA ASP A 18 22.99 -0.21 0.82
C ASP A 18 21.78 0.70 1.13
N ALA A 19 20.60 0.47 0.53
CA ALA A 19 19.41 1.25 0.75
C ALA A 19 18.90 1.16 2.21
N TYR A 20 18.82 -0.04 2.73
CA TYR A 20 18.23 -0.27 4.07
C TYR A 20 19.19 -0.01 5.24
N THR A 21 20.49 0.07 4.98
CA THR A 21 21.47 0.55 5.96
C THR A 21 21.66 2.07 5.96
N THR A 22 21.06 2.79 5.02
CA THR A 22 21.21 4.25 4.88
C THR A 22 19.89 5.00 5.01
N VAL A 23 18.91 4.70 4.15
CA VAL A 23 17.64 5.45 4.05
C VAL A 23 16.47 4.69 4.66
N GLY A 24 16.48 3.35 4.63
CA GLY A 24 15.39 2.49 5.10
C GLY A 24 14.27 2.26 4.07
N PHE A 25 14.37 2.85 2.89
CA PHE A 25 13.35 2.81 1.84
C PHE A 25 13.96 2.53 0.47
N ALA A 26 13.21 1.88 -0.40
CA ALA A 26 13.55 1.70 -1.81
C ALA A 26 12.30 1.60 -2.69
N VAL A 27 12.42 1.98 -3.95
CA VAL A 27 11.44 1.72 -5.00
C VAL A 27 11.93 0.52 -5.80
N PHE A 28 11.17 -0.55 -5.84
CA PHE A 28 11.52 -1.77 -6.58
C PHE A 28 10.82 -1.81 -7.94
N THR A 29 11.57 -2.08 -8.99
CA THR A 29 11.07 -2.35 -10.34
C THR A 29 11.30 -3.81 -10.71
N ASN A 30 10.59 -4.29 -11.73
CA ASN A 30 10.67 -5.70 -12.19
C ASN A 30 10.41 -6.74 -11.08
N GLY A 31 9.57 -6.34 -10.09
CA GLY A 31 9.11 -7.24 -9.03
C GLY A 31 8.07 -8.25 -9.50
N LEU A 32 7.24 -7.86 -10.46
CA LEU A 32 6.15 -8.65 -11.03
C LEU A 32 6.49 -9.07 -12.46
N ASP A 33 6.00 -10.23 -12.86
CA ASP A 33 5.96 -10.60 -14.27
C ASP A 33 4.81 -9.88 -15.00
N LYS A 34 4.70 -10.10 -16.32
CA LYS A 34 3.71 -9.41 -17.13
C LYS A 34 2.26 -9.82 -16.80
N GLU A 35 2.03 -11.06 -16.42
CA GLU A 35 0.70 -11.56 -16.06
C GLU A 35 0.28 -10.97 -14.71
N GLN A 36 1.15 -11.05 -13.72
CA GLN A 36 0.93 -10.43 -12.41
C GLN A 36 0.69 -8.92 -12.52
N GLN A 37 1.45 -8.21 -13.37
CA GLN A 37 1.23 -6.78 -13.58
C GLN A 37 -0.15 -6.50 -14.18
N ASN A 38 -0.60 -7.28 -15.19
CA ASN A 38 -1.92 -7.12 -15.76
C ASN A 38 -3.03 -7.42 -14.73
N ASP A 39 -2.83 -8.41 -13.85
CA ASP A 39 -3.79 -8.72 -12.78
C ASP A 39 -3.89 -7.56 -11.76
N MET A 40 -2.75 -6.96 -11.40
CA MET A 40 -2.73 -5.77 -10.55
C MET A 40 -3.40 -4.57 -11.21
N ASP A 41 -3.17 -4.34 -12.51
CA ASP A 41 -3.82 -3.27 -13.26
C ASP A 41 -5.35 -3.46 -13.29
N CYS A 42 -5.83 -4.69 -13.49
CA CYS A 42 -7.26 -5.01 -13.38
C CYS A 42 -7.82 -4.71 -11.99
N TRP A 43 -7.07 -4.99 -10.93
CA TRP A 43 -7.48 -4.65 -9.57
C TRP A 43 -7.55 -3.14 -9.36
N PHE A 44 -6.56 -2.38 -9.84
CA PHE A 44 -6.58 -0.92 -9.74
C PHE A 44 -7.76 -0.31 -10.48
N ASP A 45 -8.13 -0.83 -11.66
CA ASP A 45 -9.32 -0.41 -12.42
C ASP A 45 -10.62 -0.66 -11.62
N GLU A 46 -10.77 -1.83 -10.97
CA GLU A 46 -11.93 -2.13 -10.12
C GLU A 46 -11.99 -1.19 -8.90
N MET A 47 -10.86 -0.86 -8.28
CA MET A 47 -10.82 0.08 -7.17
C MET A 47 -11.12 1.51 -7.58
N GLN A 48 -10.61 1.96 -8.73
CA GLN A 48 -10.98 3.27 -9.27
C GLN A 48 -12.49 3.34 -9.51
N TYR A 49 -13.06 2.32 -10.13
CA TYR A 49 -14.51 2.26 -10.34
C TYR A 49 -15.29 2.29 -9.01
N PHE A 50 -14.81 1.58 -7.98
CA PHE A 50 -15.43 1.59 -6.66
C PHE A 50 -15.41 2.99 -6.02
N PHE A 51 -14.28 3.69 -6.06
CA PHE A 51 -14.18 5.03 -5.48
C PHE A 51 -14.99 6.09 -6.26
N ASP A 52 -15.23 5.87 -7.55
CA ASP A 52 -16.09 6.71 -8.39
C ASP A 52 -17.60 6.51 -8.13
N LEU A 53 -18.01 5.48 -7.37
CA LEU A 53 -19.39 5.28 -6.97
C LEU A 53 -19.86 6.40 -6.02
N ASP A 54 -21.18 6.63 -6.00
CA ASP A 54 -21.74 7.56 -5.03
C ASP A 54 -21.51 7.10 -3.58
N LEU A 55 -21.42 8.08 -2.67
CA LEU A 55 -21.12 7.80 -1.26
C LEU A 55 -22.10 6.81 -0.62
N LYS A 56 -23.38 6.89 -0.98
CA LYS A 56 -24.41 6.01 -0.41
C LYS A 56 -24.12 4.54 -0.77
N THR A 57 -23.72 4.28 -2.01
CA THR A 57 -23.35 2.93 -2.46
C THR A 57 -22.09 2.43 -1.78
N LYS A 58 -21.04 3.27 -1.68
CA LYS A 58 -19.81 2.91 -0.95
C LYS A 58 -20.08 2.58 0.52
N MET A 59 -20.99 3.31 1.16
CA MET A 59 -21.40 3.10 2.57
C MET A 59 -22.21 1.82 2.80
N GLU A 60 -22.58 1.06 1.79
CA GLU A 60 -23.15 -0.27 1.94
C GLU A 60 -22.10 -1.29 2.43
N TYR A 61 -20.81 -0.96 2.34
CA TYR A 61 -19.65 -1.78 2.74
C TYR A 61 -18.82 -1.09 3.83
N PRO A 62 -19.43 -0.72 4.99
CA PRO A 62 -18.81 0.18 5.95
C PRO A 62 -17.61 -0.47 6.65
N TYR A 63 -16.67 0.38 7.05
CA TYR A 63 -15.54 -0.05 7.86
C TYR A 63 -15.98 -0.63 9.21
N GLU A 64 -15.45 -1.80 9.52
CA GLU A 64 -15.65 -2.52 10.79
C GLU A 64 -14.38 -2.44 11.64
N GLY A 65 -14.42 -1.68 12.73
CA GLY A 65 -13.26 -1.45 13.59
C GLY A 65 -12.66 -2.72 14.20
N ASP A 66 -13.50 -3.72 14.53
CA ASP A 66 -13.05 -4.98 15.14
C ASP A 66 -12.22 -5.84 14.15
N THR A 67 -12.50 -5.76 12.86
CA THR A 67 -11.82 -6.53 11.81
C THR A 67 -10.78 -5.68 11.06
N ASN A 68 -10.87 -4.36 11.12
CA ASN A 68 -10.10 -3.40 10.33
C ASN A 68 -10.35 -3.57 8.82
N LEU A 69 -11.59 -3.89 8.40
CA LEU A 69 -11.97 -4.16 7.02
C LEU A 69 -13.17 -3.30 6.60
N GLY A 70 -13.34 -3.11 5.28
CA GLY A 70 -14.43 -2.31 4.71
C GLY A 70 -14.00 -0.90 4.30
N TYR A 71 -15.00 -0.07 3.97
CA TYR A 71 -14.84 1.28 3.43
C TYR A 71 -14.89 2.36 4.52
N SER A 72 -13.87 3.22 4.55
CA SER A 72 -13.79 4.43 5.37
C SER A 72 -13.96 5.67 4.50
N VAL A 73 -14.87 6.57 4.90
CA VAL A 73 -15.12 7.83 4.18
C VAL A 73 -14.01 8.85 4.40
N VAL A 74 -13.97 9.87 3.55
CA VAL A 74 -13.03 11.00 3.71
C VAL A 74 -13.19 11.62 5.09
N GLY A 75 -12.07 11.77 5.81
CA GLY A 75 -12.02 12.38 7.13
C GLY A 75 -12.49 11.49 8.29
N ASP A 76 -12.76 10.21 8.07
CA ASP A 76 -13.08 9.27 9.16
C ASP A 76 -11.83 8.86 9.95
N GLU A 77 -10.74 8.69 9.24
CA GLU A 77 -9.44 8.37 9.83
C GLU A 77 -8.63 9.64 10.13
N ASN A 78 -7.84 9.58 11.19
CA ASN A 78 -6.89 10.62 11.54
C ASN A 78 -5.66 9.98 12.19
N VAL A 79 -4.55 10.04 11.49
CA VAL A 79 -3.27 9.50 11.97
C VAL A 79 -2.73 10.32 13.14
N ASP A 80 -2.81 11.66 13.06
CA ASP A 80 -2.47 12.56 14.15
C ASP A 80 -3.74 13.13 14.80
N PRO A 81 -4.16 12.65 15.99
CA PRO A 81 -5.37 13.11 16.64
C PRO A 81 -5.32 14.59 17.05
N THR A 82 -4.16 15.26 16.96
CA THR A 82 -3.97 16.68 17.25
C THR A 82 -4.05 17.57 16.01
N ALA A 83 -4.09 16.97 14.82
CA ALA A 83 -4.21 17.64 13.53
C ALA A 83 -5.67 17.53 13.00
N PRO A 84 -6.04 18.32 11.99
CA PRO A 84 -7.27 18.10 11.23
C PRO A 84 -7.31 16.70 10.62
N LYS A 85 -8.51 16.23 10.31
CA LYS A 85 -8.75 14.91 9.74
C LYS A 85 -8.03 14.70 8.41
N ASP A 86 -7.54 13.50 8.15
CA ASP A 86 -6.88 13.15 6.88
C ASP A 86 -7.86 13.24 5.69
N LEU A 87 -7.38 13.81 4.58
CA LEU A 87 -8.18 13.97 3.35
C LEU A 87 -8.02 12.76 2.44
N LYS A 88 -8.47 11.61 2.92
CA LYS A 88 -8.46 10.34 2.18
C LYS A 88 -9.69 9.53 2.48
N GLU A 89 -10.06 8.70 1.55
CA GLU A 89 -10.96 7.56 1.76
C GLU A 89 -10.20 6.27 1.51
N SER A 90 -10.64 5.16 2.09
CA SER A 90 -9.93 3.89 1.95
C SER A 90 -10.87 2.69 1.91
N PHE A 91 -10.41 1.61 1.31
CA PHE A 91 -11.06 0.30 1.36
C PHE A 91 -10.04 -0.73 1.83
N ASN A 92 -10.32 -1.34 2.98
CA ASN A 92 -9.49 -2.38 3.57
C ASN A 92 -10.09 -3.74 3.31
N TYR A 93 -9.27 -4.70 2.88
CA TYR A 93 -9.72 -6.05 2.62
C TYR A 93 -8.68 -7.10 3.00
N ASN A 94 -9.13 -8.34 3.10
CA ASN A 94 -8.30 -9.50 3.43
C ASN A 94 -8.98 -10.78 2.89
N ASP A 95 -8.22 -11.82 2.62
CA ASP A 95 -8.69 -13.08 2.07
C ASP A 95 -9.43 -13.97 3.08
N THR A 96 -9.00 -13.97 4.33
CA THR A 96 -9.45 -14.93 5.37
C THR A 96 -10.43 -14.35 6.37
N ARG A 97 -10.43 -13.03 6.60
CA ARG A 97 -11.21 -12.37 7.66
C ARG A 97 -12.39 -11.55 7.13
N MET A 98 -12.43 -11.26 5.83
CA MET A 98 -13.46 -10.42 5.24
C MET A 98 -14.78 -11.16 5.08
N GLY A 99 -15.82 -10.68 5.76
CA GLY A 99 -17.17 -11.21 5.62
C GLY A 99 -17.75 -10.97 4.23
N ASP A 100 -18.60 -11.90 3.75
CA ASP A 100 -19.19 -11.79 2.41
C ASP A 100 -20.01 -10.50 2.21
N HIS A 101 -20.56 -9.93 3.27
CA HIS A 101 -21.35 -8.69 3.24
C HIS A 101 -20.51 -7.42 2.98
N LEU A 102 -19.19 -7.49 3.15
CA LEU A 102 -18.27 -6.38 2.86
C LEU A 102 -17.76 -6.39 1.41
N TRP A 103 -18.01 -7.46 0.65
CA TRP A 103 -17.63 -7.51 -0.77
C TRP A 103 -18.68 -6.84 -1.65
N PRO A 104 -18.29 -5.87 -2.50
CA PRO A 104 -19.20 -5.22 -3.45
C PRO A 104 -19.85 -6.22 -4.39
N HIS A 105 -21.13 -6.53 -4.13
CA HIS A 105 -21.86 -7.60 -4.84
C HIS A 105 -22.33 -7.20 -6.25
N ASP A 106 -22.47 -5.90 -6.52
CA ASP A 106 -22.80 -5.38 -7.83
C ASP A 106 -21.58 -5.22 -8.77
N MET A 107 -20.38 -5.56 -8.25
CA MET A 107 -19.13 -5.54 -8.97
C MET A 107 -18.59 -6.98 -9.14
N PRO A 108 -18.94 -7.69 -10.21
CA PRO A 108 -18.74 -9.14 -10.31
C PRO A 108 -17.27 -9.58 -10.33
N LYS A 109 -16.34 -8.69 -10.66
CA LYS A 109 -14.90 -8.99 -10.67
C LYS A 109 -14.19 -8.55 -9.39
N PHE A 110 -14.79 -7.66 -8.61
CA PHE A 110 -14.12 -7.02 -7.47
C PHE A 110 -13.47 -8.02 -6.52
N LYS A 111 -14.25 -8.98 -5.99
CA LYS A 111 -13.72 -9.98 -5.06
C LYS A 111 -12.60 -10.83 -5.67
N SER A 112 -12.74 -11.26 -6.92
CA SER A 112 -11.74 -12.13 -7.57
C SER A 112 -10.43 -11.39 -7.86
N THR A 113 -10.49 -10.14 -8.32
CA THR A 113 -9.30 -9.32 -8.56
C THR A 113 -8.63 -8.89 -7.25
N ALA A 114 -9.41 -8.59 -6.21
CA ALA A 114 -8.91 -8.32 -4.87
C ALA A 114 -8.14 -9.51 -4.28
N LEU A 115 -8.71 -10.72 -4.34
CA LEU A 115 -8.02 -11.92 -3.86
C LEU A 115 -6.75 -12.21 -4.66
N ARG A 116 -6.79 -12.00 -5.98
CA ARG A 116 -5.61 -12.17 -6.82
C ARG A 116 -4.51 -11.15 -6.49
N SER A 117 -4.86 -9.90 -6.16
CA SER A 117 -3.87 -8.90 -5.73
C SER A 117 -3.18 -9.28 -4.41
N ILE A 118 -3.89 -9.92 -3.47
CA ILE A 118 -3.30 -10.44 -2.23
C ILE A 118 -2.28 -11.54 -2.55
N GLU A 119 -2.63 -12.53 -3.38
CA GLU A 119 -1.70 -13.60 -3.78
C GLU A 119 -0.41 -13.03 -4.40
N ILE A 120 -0.53 -12.04 -5.29
CA ILE A 120 0.61 -11.39 -5.93
C ILE A 120 1.48 -10.65 -4.90
N ALA A 121 0.84 -9.92 -3.98
CA ALA A 121 1.55 -9.20 -2.93
C ALA A 121 2.26 -10.16 -1.95
N ASP A 122 1.64 -11.27 -1.60
CA ASP A 122 2.23 -12.29 -0.73
C ASP A 122 3.43 -12.97 -1.40
N ASP A 123 3.32 -13.36 -2.68
CA ASP A 123 4.42 -13.93 -3.45
C ASP A 123 5.62 -12.97 -3.51
N LEU A 124 5.36 -11.69 -3.79
CA LEU A 124 6.40 -10.67 -3.83
C LEU A 124 7.02 -10.44 -2.45
N THR A 125 6.20 -10.45 -1.40
CA THR A 125 6.65 -10.31 -0.01
C THR A 125 7.62 -11.44 0.36
N ILE A 126 7.26 -12.70 0.12
CA ILE A 126 8.11 -13.85 0.41
C ILE A 126 9.42 -13.78 -0.37
N ARG A 127 9.38 -13.38 -1.65
CA ARG A 127 10.59 -13.18 -2.46
C ARG A 127 11.50 -12.11 -1.86
N ILE A 128 10.96 -10.97 -1.46
CA ILE A 128 11.74 -9.88 -0.84
C ILE A 128 12.31 -10.31 0.51
N LEU A 129 11.54 -10.99 1.35
CA LEU A 129 12.01 -11.53 2.64
C LEU A 129 13.16 -12.51 2.45
N GLY A 130 13.11 -13.37 1.42
CA GLY A 130 14.22 -14.25 1.06
C GLY A 130 15.50 -13.53 0.62
N MET A 131 15.35 -12.37 -0.03
CA MET A 131 16.50 -11.50 -0.33
C MET A 131 17.11 -10.91 0.96
N PHE A 132 16.28 -10.48 1.92
CA PHE A 132 16.75 -10.02 3.24
C PHE A 132 17.37 -11.16 4.06
N ASP A 133 16.80 -12.36 4.05
CA ASP A 133 17.42 -13.54 4.67
C ASP A 133 18.85 -13.81 4.13
N THR A 134 19.01 -13.61 2.81
CA THR A 134 20.32 -13.73 2.16
C THR A 134 21.31 -12.66 2.61
N ILE A 135 20.87 -11.39 2.66
CA ILE A 135 21.68 -10.24 3.09
C ILE A 135 22.10 -10.39 4.55
N LEU A 136 21.18 -10.81 5.42
CA LEU A 136 21.41 -10.94 6.86
C LEU A 136 22.13 -12.25 7.23
N GLY A 137 22.25 -13.20 6.31
CA GLY A 137 22.78 -14.53 6.59
C GLY A 137 21.91 -15.33 7.57
N SER A 138 20.59 -15.06 7.62
CA SER A 138 19.65 -15.67 8.56
C SER A 138 19.03 -16.98 8.10
N GLY A 139 19.46 -17.52 6.96
CA GLY A 139 18.93 -18.75 6.37
C GLY A 139 17.55 -18.51 5.76
N THR A 140 16.49 -18.99 6.39
CA THR A 140 15.09 -18.81 5.98
C THR A 140 14.23 -18.21 7.10
N THR A 141 14.85 -17.57 8.08
CA THR A 141 14.16 -17.13 9.30
C THR A 141 13.01 -16.16 9.03
N LEU A 142 13.20 -15.18 8.14
CA LEU A 142 12.16 -14.22 7.80
C LEU A 142 11.06 -14.87 6.96
N VAL A 143 11.43 -15.68 5.97
CA VAL A 143 10.47 -16.44 5.14
C VAL A 143 9.65 -17.38 5.99
N ASP A 144 10.28 -18.15 6.89
CA ASP A 144 9.58 -19.12 7.76
C ASP A 144 8.62 -18.44 8.74
N ALA A 145 8.98 -17.25 9.24
CA ALA A 145 8.13 -16.48 10.14
C ALA A 145 6.88 -15.89 9.45
N HIS A 146 6.83 -15.86 8.12
CA HIS A 146 5.73 -15.26 7.34
C HIS A 146 4.95 -16.29 6.49
N GLN A 147 5.04 -17.58 6.80
CA GLN A 147 4.28 -18.63 6.08
C GLN A 147 2.76 -18.57 6.35
N GLU A 148 2.37 -18.03 7.49
CA GLU A 148 0.96 -17.79 7.84
C GLU A 148 0.75 -16.28 8.02
N PRO A 149 0.62 -15.50 6.94
CA PRO A 149 0.56 -14.06 7.00
C PRO A 149 -0.73 -13.57 7.66
N PHE A 150 -0.61 -12.54 8.50
CA PHE A 150 -1.74 -11.80 9.05
C PHE A 150 -1.77 -10.41 8.37
N ASN A 151 -2.09 -10.40 7.08
CA ASN A 151 -2.05 -9.21 6.25
C ASN A 151 -3.36 -8.42 6.30
N THR A 152 -3.28 -7.13 6.05
CA THR A 152 -4.40 -6.29 5.63
C THR A 152 -3.96 -5.54 4.39
N THR A 153 -4.73 -5.66 3.32
CA THR A 153 -4.52 -4.87 2.12
C THR A 153 -5.42 -3.64 2.18
N ARG A 154 -4.84 -2.49 1.89
CA ARG A 154 -5.53 -1.21 1.90
C ARG A 154 -5.35 -0.52 0.56
N VAL A 155 -6.44 -0.08 -0.05
CA VAL A 155 -6.40 0.87 -1.15
C VAL A 155 -6.85 2.23 -0.64
N ILE A 156 -6.09 3.27 -0.97
CA ILE A 156 -6.34 4.64 -0.53
C ILE A 156 -6.58 5.49 -1.76
N HIS A 157 -7.69 6.23 -1.73
CA HIS A 157 -7.99 7.28 -2.68
C HIS A 157 -7.87 8.65 -2.02
N TYR A 158 -7.18 9.55 -2.70
CA TYR A 158 -7.01 10.94 -2.31
C TYR A 158 -7.82 11.81 -3.28
N PRO A 159 -9.07 12.18 -2.94
CA PRO A 159 -9.90 13.00 -3.83
C PRO A 159 -9.25 14.36 -4.08
N SER A 160 -9.56 14.97 -5.21
CA SER A 160 -9.11 16.34 -5.51
C SER A 160 -9.61 17.30 -4.42
N ILE A 161 -8.74 18.19 -3.95
CA ILE A 161 -9.14 19.24 -2.99
C ILE A 161 -10.23 20.17 -3.55
N PHE A 162 -10.36 20.25 -4.88
CA PHE A 162 -11.40 21.04 -5.55
C PHE A 162 -12.75 20.32 -5.57
N GLU A 163 -12.80 19.04 -5.22
CA GLU A 163 -14.01 18.21 -5.13
C GLU A 163 -14.52 18.11 -3.69
N LEU A 164 -13.73 18.60 -2.73
CA LEU A 164 -14.13 18.66 -1.33
C LEU A 164 -14.91 19.95 -1.09
N ASP A 165 -16.11 19.82 -0.53
CA ASP A 165 -17.01 20.95 -0.25
C ASP A 165 -16.53 21.84 0.93
N ASP A 166 -15.56 21.36 1.71
CA ASP A 166 -15.08 22.04 2.91
C ASP A 166 -13.84 22.91 2.61
N GLU A 167 -13.75 24.06 3.28
CA GLU A 167 -12.52 24.84 3.32
C GLU A 167 -11.42 24.05 4.05
N LEU A 168 -10.21 24.01 3.44
CA LEU A 168 -9.08 23.35 4.06
C LEU A 168 -8.67 24.05 5.37
N GLU A 169 -8.51 23.26 6.41
CA GLU A 169 -8.00 23.76 7.68
C GLU A 169 -6.47 23.96 7.64
N ASP A 170 -5.96 24.81 8.53
CA ASP A 170 -4.52 24.97 8.69
C ASP A 170 -3.88 23.62 9.11
N ARG A 171 -2.78 23.24 8.47
CA ARG A 171 -2.09 21.95 8.66
C ARG A 171 -2.87 20.70 8.22
N GLN A 172 -3.93 20.84 7.46
CA GLN A 172 -4.65 19.67 6.96
C GLN A 172 -3.82 18.91 5.92
N MET A 173 -3.69 17.60 6.09
CA MET A 173 -2.87 16.70 5.28
C MET A 173 -3.76 15.70 4.52
N ARG A 174 -3.22 15.11 3.46
CA ARG A 174 -3.82 13.93 2.81
C ARG A 174 -3.77 12.72 3.73
N ILE A 175 -2.62 12.52 4.36
CA ILE A 175 -2.35 11.60 5.45
C ILE A 175 -1.25 12.20 6.31
N GLY A 176 -1.39 12.13 7.62
CA GLY A 176 -0.39 12.64 8.57
C GLY A 176 0.87 11.78 8.59
N GLU A 177 1.94 12.32 9.17
CA GLU A 177 3.18 11.58 9.46
C GLU A 177 2.89 10.38 10.36
N HIS A 178 3.40 9.21 9.99
CA HIS A 178 3.22 7.97 10.76
C HIS A 178 4.31 6.94 10.46
N SER A 179 4.34 5.90 11.28
CA SER A 179 5.08 4.67 11.02
C SER A 179 4.10 3.52 10.83
N ASP A 180 4.39 2.62 9.90
CA ASP A 180 3.55 1.45 9.69
C ASP A 180 3.78 0.40 10.77
N TYR A 181 2.74 -0.40 11.01
CA TYR A 181 2.85 -1.60 11.83
C TYR A 181 3.28 -2.79 10.98
N GLY A 182 3.92 -3.78 11.61
CA GLY A 182 4.29 -5.04 10.96
C GLY A 182 5.74 -5.06 10.48
N THR A 183 6.08 -6.13 9.76
CA THR A 183 7.45 -6.41 9.33
C THR A 183 7.78 -5.73 8.00
N ILE A 184 6.82 -5.64 7.09
CA ILE A 184 7.04 -5.15 5.73
C ILE A 184 5.76 -4.49 5.20
N THR A 185 5.89 -3.34 4.59
CA THR A 185 4.83 -2.71 3.80
C THR A 185 5.26 -2.64 2.33
N LEU A 186 4.37 -3.08 1.44
CA LEU A 186 4.49 -2.91 0.01
C LEU A 186 3.44 -1.90 -0.46
N LEU A 187 3.88 -0.79 -1.06
CA LEU A 187 3.01 0.29 -1.52
C LEU A 187 3.14 0.47 -3.03
N TRP A 188 2.03 0.34 -3.74
CA TRP A 188 1.91 0.65 -5.17
C TRP A 188 1.39 2.06 -5.36
N GLN A 189 2.15 2.90 -6.07
CA GLN A 189 1.70 4.22 -6.50
C GLN A 189 1.26 4.13 -7.96
N ILE A 190 -0.05 4.31 -8.22
CA ILE A 190 -0.62 4.04 -9.55
C ILE A 190 -0.57 5.24 -10.51
N ASN A 191 -0.16 6.42 -10.03
CA ASN A 191 -0.04 7.62 -10.85
C ASN A 191 1.15 8.48 -10.42
N ASP A 192 1.56 9.41 -11.28
CA ASP A 192 2.67 10.35 -11.07
C ASP A 192 2.22 11.65 -10.38
N VAL A 193 1.31 11.55 -9.40
CA VAL A 193 0.93 12.71 -8.60
C VAL A 193 1.89 12.80 -7.41
N PRO A 194 2.65 13.91 -7.27
CA PRO A 194 3.60 14.05 -6.18
C PRO A 194 2.91 14.23 -4.83
N GLY A 195 3.65 13.97 -3.74
CA GLY A 195 3.18 14.20 -2.38
C GLY A 195 3.57 13.10 -1.38
N LEU A 196 3.99 11.92 -1.87
CA LEU A 196 4.52 10.89 -1.00
C LEU A 196 5.97 11.24 -0.63
N GLU A 197 6.22 11.36 0.67
CA GLU A 197 7.54 11.62 1.22
C GLU A 197 7.86 10.61 2.32
N VAL A 198 9.12 10.31 2.51
CA VAL A 198 9.61 9.44 3.57
C VAL A 198 10.71 10.13 4.37
N GLN A 199 10.78 9.87 5.67
CA GLN A 199 11.78 10.43 6.55
C GLN A 199 12.94 9.45 6.71
N ASP A 200 14.17 9.92 6.51
CA ASP A 200 15.37 9.12 6.73
C ASP A 200 15.77 9.06 8.22
N LEU A 201 16.80 8.27 8.51
CA LEU A 201 17.31 8.11 9.88
C LEU A 201 17.87 9.40 10.52
N ASN A 202 18.12 10.45 9.73
CA ASN A 202 18.57 11.75 10.23
C ASN A 202 17.40 12.71 10.51
N GLY A 203 16.17 12.31 10.12
CA GLY A 203 14.97 13.13 10.23
C GLY A 203 14.71 14.01 9.01
N ASP A 204 15.45 13.83 7.92
CA ASP A 204 15.27 14.59 6.68
C ASP A 204 14.18 13.94 5.80
N TRP A 205 13.24 14.74 5.29
CA TRP A 205 12.18 14.30 4.41
C TRP A 205 12.66 14.24 2.95
N HIS A 206 12.32 13.15 2.27
CA HIS A 206 12.67 12.90 0.88
C HIS A 206 11.42 12.53 0.07
N PRO A 207 11.18 13.21 -1.07
CA PRO A 207 10.12 12.78 -1.98
C PRO A 207 10.45 11.41 -2.56
N VAL A 208 9.43 10.55 -2.63
CA VAL A 208 9.56 9.23 -3.27
C VAL A 208 9.41 9.39 -4.78
N PRO A 209 10.41 8.94 -5.57
CA PRO A 209 10.32 9.03 -7.02
C PRO A 209 9.25 8.07 -7.56
N TYR A 210 8.39 8.57 -8.45
CA TYR A 210 7.49 7.69 -9.19
C TYR A 210 8.26 6.87 -10.23
N ALA A 211 7.98 5.58 -10.29
CA ALA A 211 8.42 4.71 -11.37
C ALA A 211 7.23 3.82 -11.79
N PRO A 212 6.87 3.75 -13.08
CA PRO A 212 5.79 2.87 -13.53
C PRO A 212 6.04 1.41 -13.16
N ASN A 213 4.98 0.69 -12.78
CA ASN A 213 5.05 -0.73 -12.45
C ASN A 213 6.07 -1.05 -11.35
N SER A 214 6.15 -0.17 -10.36
CA SER A 214 7.04 -0.31 -9.22
C SER A 214 6.25 -0.49 -7.92
N VAL A 215 6.97 -0.98 -6.92
CA VAL A 215 6.49 -1.05 -5.55
C VAL A 215 7.49 -0.36 -4.63
N ILE A 216 7.00 0.49 -3.75
CA ILE A 216 7.78 1.10 -2.69
C ILE A 216 7.77 0.14 -1.52
N LYS A 217 8.94 -0.18 -0.98
CA LYS A 217 9.07 -1.02 0.19
C LYS A 217 9.75 -0.25 1.31
N HIS A 218 9.17 -0.30 2.48
CA HIS A 218 9.83 0.13 3.71
C HIS A 218 9.71 -0.92 4.82
N TRP A 219 10.55 -0.73 5.83
CA TRP A 219 10.76 -1.66 6.93
C TRP A 219 10.18 -1.11 8.22
#